data_5027895914f3cbdbf928dfcf02a8138e
#
_entry.id   5027895914f3cbdbf928dfcf02a8138e
#
_cell.length_a   1.000
_cell.length_b   1.000
_cell.length_c   1.000
_cell.angle_alpha   90.00
_cell.angle_beta   90.00
_cell.angle_gamma   90.00
#
_symmetry.space_group_name_H-M   'P 1'
#
loop_
_entity.id
_entity.type
_entity.pdbx_description
1 polymer ?
#
loop_
_entity_poly.entity_id
_entity_poly.type
_entity_poly.pdbx_seq_one_letter_code
_entity_poly.pdbx_strand_id
1 'polypeptide(L)'
;MHCVLLGMELAGISPETKLVLVRFVQLYGLWESITIGVKELAKASGATDRVVSSALAELVAEDLLIRTPIVCGRGRPKSGYRASSKLSRLLEDENKKLNVINRPRIDHVLNPSAENCKGGLSVCNRLLLSTLLLYADQFGIVRGIGVSRLSQATGLNRDRIKAQVHKLIALRVMRGVIPGVATSVVLGVSKSVYFINFHHGFFQKGSSGAIVLTFVSKSSGDSGEMSEVAAIIGSAGLGKGLEFERHKKFSGILPDSDRFNALAGLFSSLAKDRSSSRALQVRLEEYASGLLSKHWKALELGQFNSDDELQLRIKKDFSKGTGTGRDFKDDVLRSELFFEFVYVVAVLMARRVQSLVLSAKGFAYEIAGLQILPSFEPGTYFGRFAVGRSLLIVPGNSFRAGECYVMNESNLGEPTCERFSSEEEMPEIDRYRFGLLFQVHTPTRYRYRG
;
A
#
# COMPACT_ATOMS: atom_id res chain seq x y z
N MET A 1 -3.57 -15.94 -17.21
CA MET A 1 -2.51 -16.96 -17.02
C MET A 1 -1.22 -16.37 -16.46
N HIS A 2 -0.51 -15.43 -17.12
CA HIS A 2 0.74 -14.86 -16.60
C HIS A 2 0.62 -14.20 -15.21
N CYS A 3 -0.54 -13.59 -14.89
CA CYS A 3 -0.77 -13.04 -13.55
C CYS A 3 -0.80 -14.12 -12.46
N VAL A 4 -1.24 -15.34 -12.79
CA VAL A 4 -1.23 -16.48 -11.85
C VAL A 4 0.21 -16.82 -11.47
N LEU A 5 1.12 -16.86 -12.45
CA LEU A 5 2.55 -17.11 -12.21
C LEU A 5 3.18 -16.13 -11.22
N LEU A 6 2.74 -14.87 -11.21
CA LEU A 6 3.26 -13.87 -10.26
C LEU A 6 2.97 -14.23 -8.81
N GLY A 7 1.82 -14.85 -8.54
CA GLY A 7 1.40 -15.24 -7.18
C GLY A 7 1.86 -16.63 -6.74
N MET A 8 2.28 -17.48 -7.67
CA MET A 8 2.68 -18.87 -7.40
C MET A 8 4.11 -18.93 -6.85
N GLU A 9 4.36 -19.91 -6.01
CA GLU A 9 5.70 -20.35 -5.65
C GLU A 9 6.21 -21.32 -6.73
N LEU A 10 7.33 -21.03 -7.33
CA LEU A 10 8.02 -21.90 -8.27
C LEU A 10 9.37 -22.27 -7.65
N ALA A 11 9.41 -23.40 -6.95
CA ALA A 11 10.64 -23.88 -6.33
C ALA A 11 11.69 -24.19 -7.39
N GLY A 12 12.95 -23.95 -7.08
CA GLY A 12 14.09 -24.30 -7.91
C GLY A 12 14.43 -23.29 -9.02
N ILE A 13 13.60 -22.25 -9.27
CA ILE A 13 13.90 -21.27 -10.30
C ILE A 13 14.30 -19.90 -9.72
N SER A 14 15.21 -19.23 -10.42
CA SER A 14 15.67 -17.90 -10.03
C SER A 14 14.59 -16.83 -10.28
N PRO A 15 14.63 -15.68 -9.55
CA PRO A 15 13.69 -14.56 -9.79
C PRO A 15 13.75 -14.04 -11.23
N GLU A 16 14.94 -14.00 -11.81
CA GLU A 16 15.17 -13.59 -13.18
C GLU A 16 14.51 -14.57 -14.16
N THR A 17 14.65 -15.85 -13.93
CA THR A 17 14.01 -16.93 -14.70
C THR A 17 12.50 -16.86 -14.59
N LYS A 18 11.99 -16.58 -13.40
CA LYS A 18 10.54 -16.39 -13.18
C LYS A 18 9.99 -15.24 -14.02
N LEU A 19 10.67 -14.09 -14.07
CA LEU A 19 10.22 -12.98 -14.92
C LEU A 19 10.21 -13.37 -16.40
N VAL A 20 11.26 -14.06 -16.88
CA VAL A 20 11.33 -14.53 -18.27
C VAL A 20 10.16 -15.48 -18.57
N LEU A 21 9.81 -16.40 -17.68
CA LEU A 21 8.65 -17.28 -17.82
C LEU A 21 7.32 -16.51 -17.86
N VAL A 22 7.14 -15.55 -16.95
CA VAL A 22 5.93 -14.69 -16.91
C VAL A 22 5.77 -13.94 -18.24
N ARG A 23 6.86 -13.36 -18.76
CA ARG A 23 6.85 -12.67 -20.06
C ARG A 23 6.61 -13.62 -21.22
N PHE A 24 7.23 -14.79 -21.22
CA PHE A 24 6.99 -15.82 -22.23
C PHE A 24 5.50 -16.19 -22.31
N VAL A 25 4.88 -16.52 -21.16
CA VAL A 25 3.46 -16.85 -21.13
C VAL A 25 2.56 -15.66 -21.47
N GLN A 26 2.94 -14.43 -21.11
CA GLN A 26 2.19 -13.24 -21.47
C GLN A 26 2.18 -13.00 -22.99
N LEU A 27 3.29 -13.20 -23.66
CA LEU A 27 3.45 -12.90 -25.08
C LEU A 27 2.95 -14.02 -25.99
N TYR A 28 3.15 -15.27 -25.59
CA TYR A 28 2.97 -16.42 -26.46
C TYR A 28 1.92 -17.42 -25.99
N GLY A 29 1.44 -17.28 -24.75
CA GLY A 29 0.48 -18.23 -24.19
C GLY A 29 1.13 -19.58 -23.81
N LEU A 30 0.32 -20.64 -23.84
CA LEU A 30 0.74 -21.98 -23.38
C LEU A 30 0.77 -23.03 -24.51
N TRP A 31 0.03 -22.80 -25.58
CA TRP A 31 -0.37 -23.88 -26.48
C TRP A 31 0.50 -23.99 -27.72
N GLU A 32 1.14 -22.93 -28.15
CA GLU A 32 1.90 -22.92 -29.40
C GLU A 32 3.40 -23.15 -29.19
N SER A 33 4.00 -23.92 -30.09
CA SER A 33 5.45 -24.03 -30.17
C SER A 33 6.00 -22.82 -30.92
N ILE A 34 6.83 -22.04 -30.27
CA ILE A 34 7.31 -20.76 -30.77
C ILE A 34 8.80 -20.84 -31.04
N THR A 35 9.14 -20.45 -32.26
CA THR A 35 10.56 -20.27 -32.62
C THR A 35 10.99 -18.86 -32.26
N ILE A 36 11.67 -18.71 -31.15
CA ILE A 36 12.16 -17.40 -30.70
C ILE A 36 13.66 -17.44 -30.43
N GLY A 37 14.34 -16.40 -30.87
CA GLY A 37 15.74 -16.19 -30.57
C GLY A 37 15.98 -15.64 -29.16
N VAL A 38 17.12 -16.01 -28.54
CA VAL A 38 17.49 -15.48 -27.21
C VAL A 38 17.49 -13.95 -27.20
N LYS A 39 18.02 -13.29 -28.23
CA LYS A 39 18.06 -11.83 -28.35
C LYS A 39 16.66 -11.20 -28.41
N GLU A 40 15.75 -11.83 -29.11
CA GLU A 40 14.37 -11.36 -29.24
C GLU A 40 13.64 -11.45 -27.91
N LEU A 41 13.74 -12.60 -27.21
CA LEU A 41 13.16 -12.78 -25.90
C LEU A 41 13.84 -11.87 -24.85
N ALA A 42 15.15 -11.61 -24.97
CA ALA A 42 15.86 -10.67 -24.11
C ALA A 42 15.31 -9.24 -24.28
N LYS A 43 15.13 -8.78 -25.51
CA LYS A 43 14.48 -7.49 -25.78
C LYS A 43 13.05 -7.45 -25.24
N ALA A 44 12.27 -8.51 -25.46
CA ALA A 44 10.88 -8.58 -25.02
C ALA A 44 10.72 -8.66 -23.50
N SER A 45 11.67 -9.24 -22.78
CA SER A 45 11.66 -9.35 -21.31
C SER A 45 12.43 -8.22 -20.60
N GLY A 46 13.20 -7.40 -21.34
CA GLY A 46 14.09 -6.38 -20.77
C GLY A 46 15.20 -6.99 -19.90
N ALA A 47 15.61 -8.21 -20.23
CA ALA A 47 16.71 -8.92 -19.61
C ALA A 47 17.91 -9.00 -20.58
N THR A 48 19.09 -9.37 -20.07
CA THR A 48 20.25 -9.59 -20.94
C THR A 48 20.19 -10.96 -21.63
N ASP A 49 20.85 -11.11 -22.76
CA ASP A 49 20.93 -12.38 -23.49
C ASP A 49 21.44 -13.53 -22.60
N ARG A 50 22.40 -13.24 -21.71
CA ARG A 50 22.93 -14.22 -20.74
C ARG A 50 21.86 -14.68 -19.76
N VAL A 51 21.07 -13.75 -19.21
CA VAL A 51 19.97 -14.06 -18.27
C VAL A 51 18.92 -14.92 -18.96
N VAL A 52 18.53 -14.55 -20.18
CA VAL A 52 17.51 -15.31 -20.93
C VAL A 52 18.02 -16.71 -21.31
N SER A 53 19.27 -16.83 -21.75
CA SER A 53 19.86 -18.13 -22.07
C SER A 53 19.90 -19.06 -20.85
N SER A 54 20.32 -18.53 -19.69
CA SER A 54 20.31 -19.28 -18.43
C SER A 54 18.87 -19.65 -18.00
N ALA A 55 17.94 -18.69 -18.12
CA ALA A 55 16.54 -18.91 -17.78
C ALA A 55 15.88 -20.01 -18.63
N LEU A 56 16.10 -20.00 -19.93
CA LEU A 56 15.57 -21.03 -20.81
C LEU A 56 16.13 -22.42 -20.48
N ALA A 57 17.42 -22.52 -20.13
CA ALA A 57 18.02 -23.79 -19.70
C ALA A 57 17.42 -24.27 -18.38
N GLU A 58 17.27 -23.39 -17.40
CA GLU A 58 16.66 -23.68 -16.09
C GLU A 58 15.18 -24.09 -16.25
N LEU A 59 14.39 -23.41 -17.07
CA LEU A 59 12.99 -23.73 -17.33
C LEU A 59 12.80 -25.09 -18.02
N VAL A 60 13.74 -25.49 -18.89
CA VAL A 60 13.71 -26.82 -19.52
C VAL A 60 14.13 -27.88 -18.51
N ALA A 61 15.13 -27.64 -17.67
CA ALA A 61 15.58 -28.57 -16.63
C ALA A 61 14.49 -28.84 -15.59
N GLU A 62 13.69 -27.81 -15.24
CA GLU A 62 12.56 -27.92 -14.29
C GLU A 62 11.26 -28.44 -14.93
N ASP A 63 11.31 -28.85 -16.20
CA ASP A 63 10.15 -29.31 -16.99
C ASP A 63 8.99 -28.31 -16.99
N LEU A 64 9.29 -27.02 -17.07
CA LEU A 64 8.30 -25.95 -17.26
C LEU A 64 8.16 -25.56 -18.73
N LEU A 65 9.26 -25.64 -19.50
CA LEU A 65 9.25 -25.49 -20.95
C LEU A 65 9.83 -26.73 -21.63
N ILE A 66 9.30 -27.05 -22.81
CA ILE A 66 9.83 -28.09 -23.70
C ILE A 66 10.57 -27.39 -24.83
N ARG A 67 11.83 -27.79 -25.04
CA ARG A 67 12.65 -27.34 -26.17
C ARG A 67 12.55 -28.33 -27.31
N THR A 68 12.23 -27.87 -28.51
CA THR A 68 12.22 -28.67 -29.74
C THR A 68 13.19 -28.07 -30.76
N PRO A 69 14.07 -28.87 -31.37
CA PRO A 69 14.92 -28.42 -32.47
C PRO A 69 14.06 -28.22 -33.72
N ILE A 70 14.19 -27.06 -34.37
CA ILE A 70 13.49 -26.76 -35.64
C ILE A 70 14.54 -26.66 -36.72
N VAL A 71 14.50 -27.59 -37.64
CA VAL A 71 15.41 -27.63 -38.79
C VAL A 71 14.92 -26.63 -39.85
N CYS A 72 15.65 -25.56 -40.05
CA CYS A 72 15.35 -24.53 -41.05
C CYS A 72 16.48 -24.51 -42.12
N GLY A 73 16.40 -25.34 -43.11
CA GLY A 73 17.37 -25.36 -44.22
C GLY A 73 18.81 -25.72 -43.81
N ARG A 74 19.82 -25.17 -44.52
CA ARG A 74 21.23 -25.34 -44.17
C ARG A 74 21.64 -24.43 -43.03
N GLY A 75 22.11 -24.96 -41.90
CA GLY A 75 22.61 -24.20 -40.78
C GLY A 75 22.33 -24.86 -39.44
N ARG A 76 22.68 -24.17 -38.33
CA ARG A 76 22.41 -24.65 -37.00
C ARG A 76 20.89 -24.62 -36.75
N PRO A 77 20.29 -25.73 -36.26
CA PRO A 77 18.84 -25.76 -35.94
C PRO A 77 18.45 -24.64 -34.99
N LYS A 78 17.34 -23.97 -35.26
CA LYS A 78 16.72 -23.03 -34.34
C LYS A 78 16.06 -23.80 -33.23
N SER A 79 15.88 -23.18 -32.05
CA SER A 79 15.19 -23.77 -30.94
C SER A 79 13.76 -23.25 -30.91
N GLY A 80 12.81 -24.15 -30.87
CA GLY A 80 11.41 -23.86 -30.51
C GLY A 80 11.20 -24.12 -29.03
N TYR A 81 10.31 -23.37 -28.44
CA TYR A 81 9.91 -23.52 -27.04
C TYR A 81 8.38 -23.55 -26.93
N ARG A 82 7.87 -24.41 -26.07
CA ARG A 82 6.46 -24.45 -25.70
C ARG A 82 6.31 -24.74 -24.21
N ALA A 83 5.18 -24.38 -23.63
CA ALA A 83 4.86 -24.77 -22.27
C ALA A 83 4.74 -26.28 -22.13
N SER A 84 5.19 -26.83 -21.02
CA SER A 84 5.02 -28.24 -20.69
C SER A 84 3.62 -28.51 -20.18
N SER A 85 3.22 -29.79 -20.13
CA SER A 85 1.97 -30.21 -19.50
C SER A 85 1.93 -29.90 -18.00
N LYS A 86 3.10 -29.93 -17.34
CA LYS A 86 3.26 -29.55 -15.92
C LYS A 86 2.87 -28.10 -15.72
N LEU A 87 3.42 -27.17 -16.52
CA LEU A 87 3.10 -25.75 -16.44
C LEU A 87 1.63 -25.47 -16.75
N SER A 88 1.08 -26.13 -17.77
CA SER A 88 -0.33 -25.95 -18.17
C SER A 88 -1.29 -26.34 -17.05
N ARG A 89 -1.10 -27.51 -16.42
CA ARG A 89 -1.91 -27.96 -15.28
C ARG A 89 -1.84 -27.00 -14.08
N LEU A 90 -0.61 -26.57 -13.70
CA LEU A 90 -0.42 -25.61 -12.61
C LEU A 90 -1.20 -24.32 -12.83
N LEU A 91 -1.28 -23.84 -14.08
CA LEU A 91 -1.98 -22.60 -14.41
C LEU A 91 -3.49 -22.75 -14.52
N GLU A 92 -3.99 -23.89 -14.97
CA GLU A 92 -5.43 -24.16 -15.07
C GLU A 92 -6.10 -24.23 -13.71
N ASP A 93 -5.48 -24.89 -12.73
CA ASP A 93 -6.00 -25.06 -11.38
C ASP A 93 -6.12 -23.73 -10.63
N GLU A 94 -5.17 -22.81 -10.80
CA GLU A 94 -5.11 -21.52 -10.10
C GLU A 94 -5.84 -20.38 -10.83
N ASN A 95 -5.99 -20.45 -12.16
CA ASN A 95 -6.58 -19.37 -12.95
C ASN A 95 -8.06 -19.13 -12.63
N LYS A 96 -8.77 -20.14 -12.16
CA LYS A 96 -10.20 -20.07 -11.80
C LYS A 96 -10.47 -19.21 -10.55
N LYS A 97 -9.44 -18.88 -9.77
CA LYS A 97 -9.56 -18.23 -8.46
C LYS A 97 -9.15 -16.74 -8.45
N LEU A 98 -8.56 -16.24 -9.53
CA LEU A 98 -7.91 -14.92 -9.50
C LEU A 98 -8.72 -13.84 -10.26
N ASN A 99 -9.28 -12.89 -9.52
CA ASN A 99 -9.78 -11.65 -10.09
C ASN A 99 -8.70 -10.56 -9.97
N VAL A 100 -8.04 -10.20 -11.08
CA VAL A 100 -6.91 -9.26 -11.09
C VAL A 100 -7.36 -7.89 -11.55
N ILE A 101 -7.68 -7.01 -10.60
CA ILE A 101 -8.11 -5.63 -10.87
C ILE A 101 -7.03 -4.83 -11.61
N ASN A 102 -5.76 -5.06 -11.28
CA ASN A 102 -4.63 -4.30 -11.81
C ASN A 102 -3.95 -4.94 -13.03
N ARG A 103 -4.64 -5.83 -13.76
CA ARG A 103 -4.05 -6.51 -14.93
C ARG A 103 -3.44 -5.55 -15.96
N PRO A 104 -4.09 -4.45 -16.37
CA PRO A 104 -3.48 -3.52 -17.34
C PRO A 104 -2.18 -2.90 -16.83
N ARG A 105 -2.10 -2.60 -15.51
CA ARG A 105 -0.88 -2.07 -14.89
C ARG A 105 0.23 -3.12 -14.80
N ILE A 106 -0.12 -4.38 -14.51
CA ILE A 106 0.83 -5.50 -14.53
C ILE A 106 1.41 -5.66 -15.93
N ASP A 107 0.55 -5.66 -16.97
CA ASP A 107 0.96 -5.78 -18.36
C ASP A 107 1.90 -4.63 -18.77
N HIS A 108 1.62 -3.41 -18.30
CA HIS A 108 2.48 -2.25 -18.51
C HIS A 108 3.85 -2.41 -17.83
N VAL A 109 3.90 -2.79 -16.55
CA VAL A 109 5.15 -3.01 -15.79
C VAL A 109 6.02 -4.09 -16.42
N LEU A 110 5.40 -5.15 -16.90
CA LEU A 110 6.10 -6.25 -17.55
C LEU A 110 6.70 -5.85 -18.91
N ASN A 111 6.18 -4.80 -19.57
CA ASN A 111 6.69 -4.34 -20.87
C ASN A 111 7.94 -3.46 -20.70
N PRO A 112 9.12 -3.90 -21.17
CA PRO A 112 10.35 -3.13 -21.03
C PRO A 112 10.36 -1.82 -21.84
N SER A 113 9.54 -1.72 -22.89
CA SER A 113 9.45 -0.52 -23.74
C SER A 113 8.61 0.59 -23.12
N ALA A 114 7.90 0.33 -22.00
CA ALA A 114 7.08 1.30 -21.31
C ALA A 114 7.87 2.23 -20.34
N GLU A 115 9.22 2.26 -20.46
CA GLU A 115 10.07 2.97 -19.51
C GLU A 115 10.06 4.49 -19.72
N ASN A 116 9.23 5.18 -18.91
CA ASN A 116 9.32 6.63 -18.70
C ASN A 116 10.16 7.01 -17.46
N CYS A 117 10.70 6.03 -16.73
CA CYS A 117 11.53 6.29 -15.55
C CYS A 117 12.99 6.48 -15.92
N LYS A 118 13.57 7.63 -15.56
CA LYS A 118 15.03 7.82 -15.60
C LYS A 118 15.70 6.71 -14.77
N GLY A 119 16.46 5.82 -15.45
CA GLY A 119 17.17 4.73 -14.79
C GLY A 119 16.52 3.35 -14.82
N GLY A 120 15.37 3.19 -15.46
CA GLY A 120 14.67 1.91 -15.72
C GLY A 120 14.44 0.99 -14.52
N LEU A 121 13.43 0.14 -14.61
CA LEU A 121 13.19 -0.93 -13.63
C LEU A 121 14.03 -2.15 -13.98
N SER A 122 14.83 -2.65 -13.03
CA SER A 122 15.53 -3.92 -13.19
C SER A 122 14.52 -5.09 -13.28
N VAL A 123 14.97 -6.23 -13.78
CA VAL A 123 14.20 -7.49 -13.85
C VAL A 123 13.55 -7.81 -12.50
N CYS A 124 14.30 -7.71 -11.39
CA CYS A 124 13.79 -7.97 -10.05
C CYS A 124 12.79 -6.91 -9.57
N ASN A 125 12.98 -5.61 -9.95
CA ASN A 125 12.01 -4.57 -9.62
C ASN A 125 10.68 -4.80 -10.35
N ARG A 126 10.72 -5.17 -11.64
CA ARG A 126 9.51 -5.49 -12.41
C ARG A 126 8.78 -6.68 -11.83
N LEU A 127 9.50 -7.75 -11.49
CA LEU A 127 8.91 -8.94 -10.88
C LEU A 127 8.24 -8.58 -9.54
N LEU A 128 8.95 -7.89 -8.64
CA LEU A 128 8.42 -7.50 -7.34
C LEU A 128 7.21 -6.56 -7.49
N LEU A 129 7.32 -5.53 -8.33
CA LEU A 129 6.23 -4.56 -8.55
C LEU A 129 5.00 -5.24 -9.16
N SER A 130 5.17 -6.12 -10.15
CA SER A 130 4.07 -6.88 -10.75
C SER A 130 3.41 -7.82 -9.74
N THR A 131 4.22 -8.44 -8.86
CA THR A 131 3.69 -9.28 -7.76
C THR A 131 2.92 -8.43 -6.74
N LEU A 132 3.41 -7.25 -6.37
CA LEU A 132 2.68 -6.34 -5.48
C LEU A 132 1.38 -5.86 -6.12
N LEU A 133 1.38 -5.52 -7.41
CA LEU A 133 0.17 -5.11 -8.16
C LEU A 133 -0.91 -6.20 -8.19
N LEU A 134 -0.53 -7.46 -8.14
CA LEU A 134 -1.47 -8.59 -8.07
C LEU A 134 -2.34 -8.52 -6.81
N TYR A 135 -1.80 -8.01 -5.70
CA TYR A 135 -2.45 -7.90 -4.40
C TYR A 135 -2.92 -6.49 -4.05
N ALA A 136 -2.67 -5.52 -4.93
CA ALA A 136 -3.05 -4.13 -4.70
C ALA A 136 -4.54 -3.91 -4.95
N ASP A 137 -5.15 -3.07 -4.10
CA ASP A 137 -6.49 -2.56 -4.33
C ASP A 137 -6.51 -1.47 -5.42
N GLN A 138 -7.69 -0.89 -5.67
CA GLN A 138 -7.87 0.18 -6.66
C GLN A 138 -7.08 1.46 -6.37
N PHE A 139 -6.63 1.65 -5.14
CA PHE A 139 -5.82 2.79 -4.71
C PHE A 139 -4.31 2.51 -4.73
N GLY A 140 -3.90 1.31 -5.10
CA GLY A 140 -2.49 0.89 -5.10
C GLY A 140 -1.98 0.44 -3.75
N ILE A 141 -2.86 0.11 -2.81
CA ILE A 141 -2.45 -0.31 -1.47
C ILE A 141 -2.47 -1.83 -1.38
N VAL A 142 -1.35 -2.38 -0.94
CA VAL A 142 -1.14 -3.82 -0.76
C VAL A 142 -1.16 -4.14 0.72
N ARG A 143 -2.15 -4.92 1.13
CA ARG A 143 -2.35 -5.38 2.51
C ARG A 143 -2.33 -6.89 2.60
N GLY A 144 -2.10 -7.40 3.79
CA GLY A 144 -2.25 -8.83 4.06
C GLY A 144 -1.15 -9.73 3.48
N ILE A 145 -0.14 -9.19 2.80
CA ILE A 145 1.00 -9.95 2.28
C ILE A 145 2.26 -9.65 3.10
N GLY A 146 2.86 -10.69 3.68
CA GLY A 146 4.13 -10.57 4.41
C GLY A 146 5.34 -10.80 3.51
N VAL A 147 6.52 -10.43 4.01
CA VAL A 147 7.80 -10.61 3.30
C VAL A 147 8.04 -12.08 2.93
N SER A 148 7.66 -13.03 3.80
CA SER A 148 7.79 -14.47 3.51
C SER A 148 6.97 -14.88 2.27
N ARG A 149 5.73 -14.41 2.16
CA ARG A 149 4.88 -14.70 0.99
C ARG A 149 5.41 -14.04 -0.27
N LEU A 150 5.94 -12.79 -0.16
CA LEU A 150 6.62 -12.14 -1.29
C LEU A 150 7.87 -12.89 -1.70
N SER A 151 8.64 -13.42 -0.73
CA SER A 151 9.82 -14.26 -1.00
C SER A 151 9.44 -15.52 -1.77
N GLN A 152 8.43 -16.24 -1.33
CA GLN A 152 7.90 -17.42 -2.01
C GLN A 152 7.41 -17.09 -3.43
N ALA A 153 6.61 -16.01 -3.54
CA ALA A 153 6.04 -15.61 -4.82
C ALA A 153 7.08 -15.09 -5.81
N THR A 154 8.18 -14.48 -5.38
CA THR A 154 9.18 -13.87 -6.28
C THR A 154 10.48 -14.67 -6.39
N GLY A 155 10.76 -15.58 -5.47
CA GLY A 155 12.07 -16.22 -5.31
C GLY A 155 13.16 -15.29 -4.75
N LEU A 156 12.83 -14.01 -4.41
CA LEU A 156 13.75 -13.07 -3.81
C LEU A 156 13.90 -13.34 -2.32
N ASN A 157 15.12 -13.33 -1.80
CA ASN A 157 15.32 -13.38 -0.36
C ASN A 157 14.90 -12.06 0.31
N ARG A 158 14.78 -12.07 1.63
CA ARG A 158 14.29 -10.92 2.44
C ARG A 158 15.07 -9.63 2.18
N ASP A 159 16.39 -9.71 2.07
CA ASP A 159 17.24 -8.52 1.92
C ASP A 159 17.14 -7.96 0.50
N ARG A 160 17.07 -8.84 -0.52
CA ARG A 160 16.78 -8.42 -1.89
C ARG A 160 15.40 -7.74 -2.00
N ILE A 161 14.36 -8.28 -1.35
CA ILE A 161 13.03 -7.64 -1.32
C ILE A 161 13.14 -6.23 -0.74
N LYS A 162 13.79 -6.06 0.43
CA LYS A 162 13.99 -4.75 1.04
C LYS A 162 14.73 -3.80 0.10
N ALA A 163 15.83 -4.24 -0.52
CA ALA A 163 16.60 -3.42 -1.45
C ALA A 163 15.76 -3.00 -2.68
N GLN A 164 14.96 -3.93 -3.24
CA GLN A 164 14.08 -3.60 -4.37
C GLN A 164 12.96 -2.64 -3.96
N VAL A 165 12.35 -2.82 -2.79
CA VAL A 165 11.35 -1.87 -2.25
C VAL A 165 11.96 -0.48 -2.08
N HIS A 166 13.15 -0.37 -1.48
CA HIS A 166 13.84 0.93 -1.35
C HIS A 166 14.11 1.59 -2.71
N LYS A 167 14.50 0.80 -3.73
CA LYS A 167 14.69 1.33 -5.07
C LYS A 167 13.38 1.82 -5.70
N LEU A 168 12.28 1.08 -5.54
CA LEU A 168 10.96 1.51 -6.03
C LEU A 168 10.46 2.80 -5.34
N ILE A 169 10.76 2.97 -4.05
CA ILE A 169 10.46 4.21 -3.31
C ILE A 169 11.37 5.35 -3.81
N ALA A 170 12.66 5.10 -3.99
CA ALA A 170 13.59 6.10 -4.53
C ALA A 170 13.19 6.57 -5.94
N LEU A 171 12.64 5.68 -6.75
CA LEU A 171 12.07 6.00 -8.06
C LEU A 171 10.66 6.62 -7.98
N ARG A 172 10.07 6.75 -6.77
CA ARG A 172 8.71 7.27 -6.52
C ARG A 172 7.58 6.48 -7.15
N VAL A 173 7.85 5.32 -7.72
CA VAL A 173 6.84 4.35 -8.19
C VAL A 173 6.06 3.77 -7.00
N MET A 174 6.68 3.76 -5.83
CA MET A 174 6.02 3.50 -4.54
C MET A 174 6.08 4.74 -3.67
N ARG A 175 4.96 5.07 -3.00
CA ARG A 175 4.88 6.15 -1.99
C ARG A 175 5.69 5.81 -0.74
N GLY A 176 5.64 4.55 -0.33
CA GLY A 176 6.35 4.03 0.82
C GLY A 176 5.86 2.68 1.29
N VAL A 177 6.41 2.24 2.41
CA VAL A 177 6.02 1.01 3.11
C VAL A 177 5.89 1.28 4.61
N ILE A 178 4.85 0.73 5.20
CA ILE A 178 4.70 0.68 6.65
C ILE A 178 5.09 -0.72 7.08
N PRO A 179 6.17 -0.87 7.84
CA PRO A 179 6.62 -2.17 8.30
C PRO A 179 5.55 -2.85 9.16
N GLY A 180 5.40 -4.14 9.00
CA GLY A 180 4.60 -4.95 9.91
C GLY A 180 5.25 -5.03 11.29
N VAL A 181 4.44 -5.34 12.29
CA VAL A 181 4.87 -5.54 13.67
C VAL A 181 4.90 -7.03 13.96
N ALA A 182 6.02 -7.53 14.45
CA ALA A 182 6.18 -8.96 14.74
C ALA A 182 5.60 -9.36 16.11
N THR A 183 5.70 -8.44 17.08
CA THR A 183 5.19 -8.64 18.43
C THR A 183 4.63 -7.32 18.95
N SER A 184 3.34 -7.26 19.17
CA SER A 184 2.69 -6.12 19.82
C SER A 184 1.68 -6.66 20.81
N VAL A 185 1.66 -6.08 21.99
CA VAL A 185 0.69 -6.43 23.05
C VAL A 185 -0.75 -6.19 22.57
N VAL A 186 -0.93 -5.23 21.67
CA VAL A 186 -2.25 -4.81 21.19
C VAL A 186 -2.57 -5.34 19.79
N LEU A 187 -1.60 -5.25 18.87
CA LEU A 187 -1.81 -5.58 17.45
C LEU A 187 -1.49 -7.04 17.11
N GLY A 188 -0.87 -7.77 18.04
CA GLY A 188 -0.31 -9.09 17.72
C GLY A 188 0.69 -8.97 16.55
N VAL A 189 0.60 -9.90 15.60
CA VAL A 189 1.43 -9.87 14.39
C VAL A 189 0.69 -9.13 13.29
N SER A 190 1.20 -7.98 12.87
CA SER A 190 0.69 -7.26 11.70
C SER A 190 1.65 -7.39 10.51
N LYS A 191 1.10 -7.52 9.30
CA LYS A 191 1.89 -7.57 8.07
C LYS A 191 2.19 -6.15 7.58
N SER A 192 3.27 -6.02 6.80
CA SER A 192 3.61 -4.75 6.15
C SER A 192 2.50 -4.30 5.19
N VAL A 193 2.34 -2.98 5.07
CA VAL A 193 1.44 -2.35 4.09
C VAL A 193 2.30 -1.57 3.09
N TYR A 194 2.10 -1.84 1.79
CA TYR A 194 2.85 -1.20 0.71
C TYR A 194 1.92 -0.24 -0.03
N PHE A 195 2.43 0.94 -0.40
CA PHE A 195 1.68 1.98 -1.10
C PHE A 195 2.32 2.23 -2.47
N ILE A 196 1.68 1.74 -3.53
CA ILE A 196 2.10 1.96 -4.92
C ILE A 196 1.55 3.31 -5.37
N ASN A 197 2.35 4.10 -6.06
CA ASN A 197 1.94 5.41 -6.55
C ASN A 197 1.34 5.32 -7.97
N PHE A 198 0.03 5.11 -8.08
CA PHE A 198 -0.65 5.08 -9.39
C PHE A 198 -0.71 6.43 -10.11
N HIS A 199 -0.37 7.54 -9.41
CA HIS A 199 -0.29 8.88 -9.99
C HIS A 199 1.11 9.20 -10.55
N HIS A 200 2.08 8.29 -10.38
CA HIS A 200 3.41 8.43 -10.96
C HIS A 200 3.36 8.27 -12.48
N GLY A 201 4.10 9.11 -13.22
CA GLY A 201 4.14 9.11 -14.69
C GLY A 201 4.63 7.80 -15.32
N PHE A 202 5.20 6.89 -14.54
CA PHE A 202 5.47 5.52 -14.97
C PHE A 202 4.19 4.79 -15.38
N PHE A 203 3.10 4.97 -14.64
CA PHE A 203 1.79 4.44 -15.02
C PHE A 203 1.14 5.39 -16.01
N GLN A 204 0.34 4.87 -16.94
CA GLN A 204 -0.34 5.69 -17.95
C GLN A 204 -1.25 6.73 -17.30
N LYS A 205 -1.27 7.95 -17.85
CA LYS A 205 -2.22 9.00 -17.42
C LYS A 205 -3.64 8.44 -17.44
N GLY A 206 -4.38 8.64 -16.33
CA GLY A 206 -5.75 8.12 -16.19
C GLY A 206 -5.80 6.64 -15.74
N SER A 207 -4.67 5.95 -15.58
CA SER A 207 -4.67 4.60 -15.00
C SER A 207 -5.10 4.59 -13.53
N SER A 208 -4.86 5.68 -12.80
CA SER A 208 -5.46 5.90 -11.49
C SER A 208 -6.89 6.37 -11.69
N GLY A 209 -7.89 5.55 -11.39
CA GLY A 209 -9.29 6.00 -11.35
C GLY A 209 -9.58 7.01 -10.25
N ALA A 210 -8.57 7.41 -9.46
CA ALA A 210 -8.69 8.30 -8.31
C ALA A 210 -8.11 9.69 -8.59
N ILE A 211 -8.65 10.69 -7.90
CA ILE A 211 -8.05 12.02 -7.72
C ILE A 211 -7.32 12.06 -6.39
N VAL A 212 -6.33 12.96 -6.27
CA VAL A 212 -5.70 13.31 -5.00
C VAL A 212 -6.35 14.59 -4.48
N LEU A 213 -6.85 14.56 -3.25
CA LEU A 213 -7.35 15.74 -2.56
C LEU A 213 -6.55 15.93 -1.26
N THR A 214 -5.85 17.04 -1.15
CA THR A 214 -5.03 17.37 0.03
C THR A 214 -5.61 18.57 0.75
N PHE A 215 -5.81 18.46 2.05
CA PHE A 215 -6.20 19.55 2.93
C PHE A 215 -4.98 20.04 3.71
N VAL A 216 -4.71 21.33 3.67
CA VAL A 216 -3.61 21.98 4.40
C VAL A 216 -4.18 22.97 5.39
N SER A 217 -3.97 22.72 6.67
CA SER A 217 -4.33 23.65 7.74
C SER A 217 -3.13 24.53 8.11
N LYS A 218 -3.35 25.84 8.25
CA LYS A 218 -2.32 26.80 8.67
C LYS A 218 -2.16 26.84 10.19
N SER A 219 -3.15 26.38 10.94
CA SER A 219 -3.07 26.41 12.40
C SER A 219 -2.35 25.18 12.93
N SER A 220 -1.25 25.40 13.63
CA SER A 220 -0.49 24.33 14.30
C SER A 220 -1.28 23.62 15.42
N GLY A 221 -2.52 24.05 15.67
CA GLY A 221 -3.40 23.49 16.69
C GLY A 221 -4.45 22.49 16.16
N ASP A 222 -4.97 22.73 14.95
CA ASP A 222 -6.10 21.94 14.43
C ASP A 222 -5.72 20.81 13.45
N SER A 223 -4.56 20.93 12.77
CA SER A 223 -4.02 19.83 11.96
C SER A 223 -3.60 18.63 12.82
N GLY A 224 -3.37 18.87 14.11
CA GLY A 224 -3.11 17.84 15.11
C GLY A 224 -4.20 16.79 15.25
N GLU A 225 -5.46 17.15 15.04
CA GLU A 225 -6.59 16.29 15.44
C GLU A 225 -6.69 14.95 14.69
N MET A 226 -6.10 14.79 13.51
CA MET A 226 -6.11 13.46 12.84
C MET A 226 -4.86 12.62 13.15
N SER A 227 -3.78 13.23 13.63
CA SER A 227 -2.68 12.52 14.30
C SER A 227 -2.95 12.33 15.81
N GLU A 228 -4.11 12.79 16.27
CA GLU A 228 -4.49 12.80 17.68
C GLU A 228 -4.67 11.41 18.28
N VAL A 229 -4.99 10.40 17.48
CA VAL A 229 -4.95 9.04 18.02
C VAL A 229 -3.51 8.67 18.43
N ALA A 230 -2.51 9.08 17.68
CA ALA A 230 -1.12 8.96 18.11
C ALA A 230 -0.83 9.86 19.31
N ALA A 231 -1.45 11.03 19.40
CA ALA A 231 -1.32 11.96 20.53
C ALA A 231 -2.09 11.47 21.77
N ILE A 232 -3.29 10.91 21.62
CA ILE A 232 -4.03 10.27 22.72
C ILE A 232 -3.22 9.10 23.28
N ILE A 233 -2.69 8.26 22.38
CA ILE A 233 -1.84 7.13 22.76
C ILE A 233 -0.57 7.64 23.42
N GLY A 234 0.02 8.72 22.91
CA GLY A 234 1.26 9.31 23.44
C GLY A 234 1.06 9.98 24.82
N SER A 235 -0.02 10.70 25.01
CA SER A 235 -0.30 11.43 26.26
C SER A 235 -0.75 10.49 27.38
N ALA A 236 -1.49 9.44 27.07
CA ALA A 236 -1.81 8.40 28.05
C ALA A 236 -0.56 7.67 28.59
N GLY A 237 0.51 7.59 27.76
CA GLY A 237 1.78 6.98 28.14
C GLY A 237 2.67 7.83 29.04
N LEU A 238 2.44 9.14 29.13
CA LEU A 238 3.28 10.04 29.91
C LEU A 238 2.88 10.22 31.39
N GLY A 239 1.75 9.63 31.82
CA GLY A 239 1.36 9.54 33.23
C GLY A 239 1.17 10.89 33.97
N LYS A 240 1.10 12.00 33.24
CA LYS A 240 1.00 13.33 33.82
C LYS A 240 -0.43 13.83 33.75
N GLY A 241 -1.12 13.85 34.89
CA GLY A 241 -2.49 14.30 35.07
C GLY A 241 -2.80 15.77 34.67
N LEU A 242 -1.84 16.50 34.12
CA LEU A 242 -1.99 17.89 33.69
C LEU A 242 -2.51 18.05 32.26
N GLU A 243 -2.54 17.00 31.44
CA GLU A 243 -3.04 17.07 30.07
C GLU A 243 -4.51 16.60 29.92
N PHE A 244 -5.14 16.15 31.02
CA PHE A 244 -6.54 15.75 31.03
C PHE A 244 -7.50 16.90 30.61
N GLU A 245 -7.15 18.14 30.84
CA GLU A 245 -7.93 19.31 30.38
C GLU A 245 -7.90 19.49 28.84
N ARG A 246 -6.81 19.12 28.17
CA ARG A 246 -6.75 19.08 26.70
C ARG A 246 -7.62 17.94 26.14
N HIS A 247 -7.83 16.88 26.93
CA HIS A 247 -8.63 15.73 26.55
C HIS A 247 -10.14 15.96 26.68
N LYS A 248 -10.62 17.07 27.24
CA LYS A 248 -12.05 17.42 27.22
C LYS A 248 -12.66 17.40 25.81
N LYS A 249 -11.85 17.67 24.77
CA LYS A 249 -12.31 17.49 23.37
C LYS A 249 -12.59 16.03 23.01
N PHE A 250 -12.02 15.07 23.73
CA PHE A 250 -12.19 13.61 23.54
C PHE A 250 -13.14 12.97 24.54
N SER A 251 -13.68 13.74 25.48
CA SER A 251 -14.62 13.23 26.48
C SER A 251 -15.89 12.62 25.85
N GLY A 252 -16.20 12.95 24.59
CA GLY A 252 -17.23 12.29 23.82
C GLY A 252 -16.87 10.90 23.28
N ILE A 253 -15.57 10.52 23.27
CA ILE A 253 -15.10 9.23 22.77
C ILE A 253 -15.00 8.20 23.90
N LEU A 254 -14.63 8.65 25.10
CA LEU A 254 -14.48 7.83 26.29
C LEU A 254 -15.29 8.48 27.40
N PRO A 255 -16.58 8.15 27.51
CA PRO A 255 -17.52 8.85 28.42
C PRO A 255 -17.23 8.63 29.91
N ASP A 256 -16.28 7.72 30.25
CA ASP A 256 -16.03 7.32 31.62
C ASP A 256 -14.52 7.28 31.90
N SER A 257 -14.11 7.94 33.00
CA SER A 257 -12.71 7.96 33.49
C SER A 257 -12.19 6.54 33.80
N ASP A 258 -13.04 5.65 34.27
CA ASP A 258 -12.67 4.30 34.65
C ASP A 258 -12.36 3.45 33.40
N ARG A 259 -13.12 3.61 32.32
CA ARG A 259 -12.85 2.97 31.02
C ARG A 259 -11.54 3.47 30.41
N PHE A 260 -11.27 4.78 30.50
CA PHE A 260 -10.00 5.33 30.04
C PHE A 260 -8.82 4.77 30.84
N ASN A 261 -8.94 4.71 32.18
CA ASN A 261 -7.91 4.15 33.04
C ASN A 261 -7.63 2.66 32.73
N ALA A 262 -8.67 1.89 32.40
CA ALA A 262 -8.50 0.50 31.96
C ALA A 262 -7.68 0.36 30.67
N LEU A 263 -7.76 1.33 29.76
CA LEU A 263 -7.00 1.37 28.50
C LEU A 263 -5.63 2.05 28.64
N ALA A 264 -5.38 2.81 29.71
CA ALA A 264 -4.15 3.58 29.90
C ALA A 264 -2.87 2.72 29.82
N GLY A 265 -2.93 1.50 30.35
CA GLY A 265 -1.81 0.54 30.25
C GLY A 265 -1.50 0.11 28.80
N LEU A 266 -2.54 -0.09 27.99
CA LEU A 266 -2.40 -0.44 26.57
C LEU A 266 -1.83 0.74 25.77
N PHE A 267 -2.32 1.94 26.00
CA PHE A 267 -1.83 3.17 25.36
C PHE A 267 -0.41 3.49 25.75
N SER A 268 -0.03 3.27 27.00
CA SER A 268 1.34 3.41 27.48
C SER A 268 2.32 2.46 26.76
N SER A 269 1.89 1.23 26.49
CA SER A 269 2.68 0.28 25.72
C SER A 269 2.81 0.69 24.26
N LEU A 270 1.73 1.18 23.64
CA LEU A 270 1.73 1.68 22.28
C LEU A 270 2.60 2.94 22.12
N ALA A 271 2.60 3.83 23.09
CA ALA A 271 3.42 5.05 23.09
C ALA A 271 4.92 4.77 23.05
N LYS A 272 5.35 3.69 23.70
CA LYS A 272 6.77 3.25 23.72
C LYS A 272 7.22 2.62 22.41
N ASP A 273 6.28 2.07 21.62
CA ASP A 273 6.56 1.41 20.35
C ASP A 273 5.97 2.19 19.16
N ARG A 274 6.82 3.02 18.54
CA ARG A 274 6.44 3.80 17.35
C ARG A 274 5.92 2.94 16.19
N SER A 275 6.41 1.72 16.06
CA SER A 275 5.99 0.81 15.00
C SER A 275 4.55 0.36 15.21
N SER A 276 4.19 0.00 16.44
CA SER A 276 2.82 -0.35 16.81
C SER A 276 1.86 0.83 16.70
N SER A 277 2.28 2.03 17.14
CA SER A 277 1.46 3.26 16.98
C SER A 277 1.18 3.57 15.52
N ARG A 278 2.18 3.49 14.64
CA ARG A 278 2.00 3.68 13.20
C ARG A 278 1.10 2.62 12.58
N ALA A 279 1.26 1.37 12.97
CA ALA A 279 0.42 0.28 12.48
C ALA A 279 -1.04 0.45 12.91
N LEU A 280 -1.29 0.91 14.15
CA LEU A 280 -2.63 1.24 14.63
C LEU A 280 -3.23 2.42 13.85
N GLN A 281 -2.47 3.50 13.63
CA GLN A 281 -2.91 4.66 12.85
C GLN A 281 -3.37 4.24 11.45
N VAL A 282 -2.57 3.43 10.74
CA VAL A 282 -2.94 2.94 9.40
C VAL A 282 -4.19 2.07 9.43
N ARG A 283 -4.38 1.27 10.47
CA ARG A 283 -5.61 0.49 10.64
C ARG A 283 -6.84 1.38 10.84
N LEU A 284 -6.73 2.42 11.66
CA LEU A 284 -7.81 3.38 11.86
C LEU A 284 -8.16 4.12 10.56
N GLU A 285 -7.16 4.56 9.81
CA GLU A 285 -7.35 5.20 8.51
C GLU A 285 -7.98 4.25 7.49
N GLU A 286 -7.63 2.96 7.52
CA GLU A 286 -8.24 1.92 6.69
C GLU A 286 -9.72 1.71 7.06
N TYR A 287 -10.05 1.62 8.36
CA TYR A 287 -11.44 1.46 8.82
C TYR A 287 -12.28 2.69 8.47
N ALA A 288 -11.77 3.89 8.72
CA ALA A 288 -12.44 5.13 8.35
C ALA A 288 -12.66 5.24 6.83
N SER A 289 -11.67 4.83 6.03
CA SER A 289 -11.78 4.78 4.56
C SER A 289 -12.87 3.80 4.11
N GLY A 290 -12.94 2.64 4.75
CA GLY A 290 -13.99 1.65 4.51
C GLY A 290 -15.39 2.20 4.81
N LEU A 291 -15.56 2.85 5.96
CA LEU A 291 -16.81 3.50 6.35
C LEU A 291 -17.22 4.58 5.34
N LEU A 292 -16.30 5.44 4.94
CA LEU A 292 -16.54 6.49 3.94
C LEU A 292 -16.93 5.93 2.59
N SER A 293 -16.26 4.87 2.14
CA SER A 293 -16.57 4.24 0.86
C SER A 293 -17.93 3.53 0.86
N LYS A 294 -18.32 2.92 1.99
CA LYS A 294 -19.53 2.11 2.11
C LYS A 294 -20.75 2.93 2.52
N HIS A 295 -20.58 3.91 3.41
CA HIS A 295 -21.65 4.60 4.10
C HIS A 295 -21.68 6.11 3.87
N TRP A 296 -21.10 6.61 2.77
CA TRP A 296 -20.99 8.06 2.50
C TRP A 296 -22.32 8.81 2.72
N LYS A 297 -23.38 8.36 2.05
CA LYS A 297 -24.70 9.02 2.13
C LYS A 297 -25.32 8.93 3.54
N ALA A 298 -25.20 7.80 4.21
CA ALA A 298 -25.74 7.62 5.56
C ALA A 298 -25.02 8.50 6.59
N LEU A 299 -23.70 8.66 6.45
CA LEU A 299 -22.92 9.57 7.27
C LEU A 299 -23.30 11.04 7.01
N GLU A 300 -23.49 11.43 5.74
CA GLU A 300 -23.89 12.78 5.33
C GLU A 300 -25.26 13.18 5.89
N LEU A 301 -26.20 12.26 5.84
CA LEU A 301 -27.57 12.48 6.34
C LEU A 301 -27.71 12.31 7.87
N GLY A 302 -26.64 11.98 8.57
CA GLY A 302 -26.68 11.69 10.00
C GLY A 302 -27.44 10.39 10.36
N GLN A 303 -27.70 9.52 9.37
CA GLN A 303 -28.48 8.28 9.51
C GLN A 303 -27.58 7.05 9.76
N PHE A 304 -26.27 7.24 9.88
CA PHE A 304 -25.35 6.15 10.18
C PHE A 304 -25.48 5.73 11.66
N ASN A 305 -25.91 4.50 11.88
CA ASN A 305 -26.06 3.94 13.23
C ASN A 305 -24.87 3.04 13.62
N SER A 306 -24.61 1.98 12.85
CA SER A 306 -23.50 1.05 13.11
C SER A 306 -23.07 0.32 11.84
N ASP A 307 -21.88 -0.28 11.88
CA ASP A 307 -21.39 -1.24 10.89
C ASP A 307 -20.86 -2.49 11.63
N ASP A 308 -21.71 -3.51 11.72
CA ASP A 308 -21.39 -4.74 12.46
C ASP A 308 -20.28 -5.54 11.79
N GLU A 309 -20.15 -5.45 10.45
CA GLU A 309 -19.07 -6.07 9.71
C GLU A 309 -17.70 -5.47 10.11
N LEU A 310 -17.65 -4.15 10.25
CA LEU A 310 -16.44 -3.47 10.72
C LEU A 310 -16.13 -3.85 12.18
N GLN A 311 -17.13 -3.92 13.05
CA GLN A 311 -16.91 -4.34 14.44
C GLN A 311 -16.34 -5.75 14.53
N LEU A 312 -16.89 -6.69 13.76
CA LEU A 312 -16.37 -8.06 13.67
C LEU A 312 -14.95 -8.09 13.11
N ARG A 313 -14.66 -7.26 12.11
CA ARG A 313 -13.34 -7.13 11.54
C ARG A 313 -12.32 -6.59 12.56
N ILE A 314 -12.67 -5.56 13.31
CA ILE A 314 -11.84 -5.01 14.40
C ILE A 314 -11.52 -6.10 15.43
N LYS A 315 -12.55 -6.83 15.91
CA LYS A 315 -12.35 -7.95 16.83
C LYS A 315 -11.37 -8.99 16.27
N LYS A 316 -11.52 -9.38 15.00
CA LYS A 316 -10.62 -10.34 14.34
C LYS A 316 -9.19 -9.83 14.19
N ASP A 317 -9.03 -8.55 13.84
CA ASP A 317 -7.72 -7.96 13.57
C ASP A 317 -6.89 -7.79 14.86
N PHE A 318 -7.56 -7.60 16.02
CA PHE A 318 -6.91 -7.36 17.31
C PHE A 318 -6.98 -8.54 18.30
N SER A 319 -7.78 -9.58 18.03
CA SER A 319 -7.96 -10.73 18.94
C SER A 319 -6.69 -11.51 19.28
N LYS A 320 -5.67 -11.42 18.44
CA LYS A 320 -4.40 -12.16 18.62
C LYS A 320 -3.38 -11.45 19.51
N GLY A 321 -3.64 -10.20 19.91
CA GLY A 321 -2.71 -9.40 20.72
C GLY A 321 -3.02 -9.38 22.23
N THR A 322 -4.20 -9.81 22.64
CA THR A 322 -4.72 -9.54 23.98
C THR A 322 -4.53 -10.67 25.01
N GLY A 323 -3.77 -11.73 24.71
CA GLY A 323 -3.75 -12.94 25.52
C GLY A 323 -2.38 -13.35 26.08
N THR A 324 -1.80 -12.61 27.05
CA THR A 324 -0.63 -13.08 27.81
C THR A 324 -0.72 -12.80 29.34
N GLY A 325 -1.87 -12.40 29.86
CA GLY A 325 -2.04 -12.04 31.27
C GLY A 325 -2.64 -13.16 32.13
N ARG A 326 -2.28 -13.16 33.43
CA ARG A 326 -2.72 -14.16 34.41
C ARG A 326 -4.18 -14.01 34.84
N ASP A 327 -4.88 -12.89 34.45
CA ASP A 327 -6.28 -12.60 34.77
C ASP A 327 -7.13 -12.54 33.52
N PHE A 328 -7.69 -13.67 33.13
CA PHE A 328 -8.47 -13.84 31.88
C PHE A 328 -9.71 -12.91 31.80
N LYS A 329 -10.39 -12.60 32.92
CA LYS A 329 -11.58 -11.73 32.92
C LYS A 329 -11.24 -10.28 32.64
N ASP A 330 -10.19 -9.74 33.26
CA ASP A 330 -9.75 -8.36 33.06
C ASP A 330 -9.19 -8.15 31.65
N ASP A 331 -8.53 -9.15 31.08
CA ASP A 331 -8.04 -9.10 29.71
C ASP A 331 -9.17 -9.08 28.67
N VAL A 332 -10.25 -9.82 28.90
CA VAL A 332 -11.45 -9.82 28.04
C VAL A 332 -12.13 -8.45 28.06
N LEU A 333 -12.35 -7.89 29.25
CA LEU A 333 -12.99 -6.57 29.39
C LEU A 333 -12.16 -5.47 28.71
N ARG A 334 -10.83 -5.46 28.93
CA ARG A 334 -9.92 -4.51 28.29
C ARG A 334 -9.94 -4.64 26.78
N SER A 335 -10.04 -5.86 26.26
CA SER A 335 -10.11 -6.12 24.83
C SER A 335 -11.39 -5.56 24.23
N GLU A 336 -12.53 -5.80 24.83
CA GLU A 336 -13.83 -5.27 24.36
C GLU A 336 -13.84 -3.73 24.38
N LEU A 337 -13.35 -3.10 25.46
CA LEU A 337 -13.21 -1.65 25.56
C LEU A 337 -12.27 -1.09 24.48
N PHE A 338 -11.19 -1.81 24.15
CA PHE A 338 -10.27 -1.40 23.11
C PHE A 338 -10.91 -1.50 21.72
N PHE A 339 -11.68 -2.55 21.45
CA PHE A 339 -12.40 -2.70 20.18
C PHE A 339 -13.45 -1.61 19.99
N GLU A 340 -14.19 -1.30 21.05
CA GLU A 340 -15.15 -0.18 21.06
C GLU A 340 -14.45 1.15 20.79
N PHE A 341 -13.32 1.42 21.46
CA PHE A 341 -12.49 2.60 21.23
C PHE A 341 -12.05 2.72 19.77
N VAL A 342 -11.47 1.66 19.20
CA VAL A 342 -11.01 1.63 17.80
C VAL A 342 -12.17 1.93 16.85
N TYR A 343 -13.33 1.34 17.10
CA TYR A 343 -14.52 1.55 16.28
C TYR A 343 -15.01 3.01 16.35
N VAL A 344 -15.17 3.56 17.55
CA VAL A 344 -15.62 4.95 17.74
C VAL A 344 -14.65 5.93 17.08
N VAL A 345 -13.35 5.75 17.26
CA VAL A 345 -12.32 6.60 16.63
C VAL A 345 -12.38 6.51 15.09
N ALA A 346 -12.58 5.32 14.53
CA ALA A 346 -12.73 5.17 13.09
C ALA A 346 -13.97 5.90 12.55
N VAL A 347 -15.10 5.86 13.25
CA VAL A 347 -16.33 6.58 12.88
C VAL A 347 -16.13 8.10 12.96
N LEU A 348 -15.49 8.60 14.01
CA LEU A 348 -15.21 10.03 14.17
C LEU A 348 -14.25 10.54 13.08
N MET A 349 -13.22 9.76 12.78
CA MET A 349 -12.30 10.05 11.69
C MET A 349 -13.04 10.10 10.34
N ALA A 350 -13.93 9.14 10.09
CA ALA A 350 -14.74 9.12 8.87
C ALA A 350 -15.63 10.37 8.75
N ARG A 351 -16.38 10.73 9.82
CA ARG A 351 -17.22 11.93 9.84
C ARG A 351 -16.44 13.21 9.61
N ARG A 352 -15.26 13.31 10.21
CA ARG A 352 -14.41 14.48 10.04
C ARG A 352 -13.88 14.60 8.62
N VAL A 353 -13.34 13.50 8.04
CA VAL A 353 -12.89 13.50 6.65
C VAL A 353 -14.03 13.84 5.71
N GLN A 354 -15.23 13.32 5.95
CA GLN A 354 -16.41 13.67 5.19
C GLN A 354 -16.72 15.17 5.25
N SER A 355 -16.73 15.75 6.45
CA SER A 355 -16.94 17.19 6.63
C SER A 355 -15.91 18.03 5.86
N LEU A 356 -14.64 17.63 5.88
CA LEU A 356 -13.58 18.27 5.09
C LEU A 356 -13.86 18.19 3.59
N VAL A 357 -14.24 17.03 3.08
CA VAL A 357 -14.54 16.85 1.65
C VAL A 357 -15.78 17.67 1.25
N LEU A 358 -16.82 17.70 2.09
CA LEU A 358 -18.03 18.49 1.83
C LEU A 358 -17.76 20.00 1.89
N SER A 359 -16.84 20.47 2.74
CA SER A 359 -16.45 21.88 2.80
C SER A 359 -15.66 22.33 1.57
N ALA A 360 -15.06 21.41 0.83
CA ALA A 360 -14.34 21.68 -0.41
C ALA A 360 -15.34 21.99 -1.55
N LYS A 361 -15.68 23.27 -1.72
CA LYS A 361 -16.57 23.74 -2.80
C LYS A 361 -16.09 23.20 -4.15
N GLY A 362 -16.97 22.54 -4.91
CA GLY A 362 -16.68 21.97 -6.23
C GLY A 362 -16.35 20.46 -6.23
N PHE A 363 -16.31 19.81 -5.08
CA PHE A 363 -16.13 18.37 -4.95
C PHE A 363 -17.41 17.62 -4.52
N ALA A 364 -18.58 18.16 -4.82
CA ALA A 364 -19.88 17.50 -4.63
C ALA A 364 -20.04 16.38 -5.68
N TYR A 365 -19.20 15.36 -5.63
CA TYR A 365 -19.27 14.20 -6.51
C TYR A 365 -19.90 13.02 -5.80
N GLU A 366 -20.53 12.17 -6.58
CA GLU A 366 -20.80 10.82 -6.14
C GLU A 366 -19.44 10.11 -5.94
N ILE A 367 -19.15 9.75 -4.69
CA ILE A 367 -17.88 9.09 -4.31
C ILE A 367 -18.08 7.59 -4.42
N ALA A 368 -17.40 6.97 -5.37
CA ALA A 368 -17.40 5.52 -5.56
C ALA A 368 -16.40 4.81 -4.60
N GLY A 369 -15.44 5.53 -4.07
CA GLY A 369 -14.49 5.02 -3.10
C GLY A 369 -13.57 6.11 -2.57
N LEU A 370 -13.13 5.95 -1.33
CA LEU A 370 -12.24 6.89 -0.67
C LEU A 370 -11.17 6.15 0.14
N GLN A 371 -9.94 6.62 0.05
CA GLN A 371 -8.83 6.13 0.86
C GLN A 371 -8.07 7.30 1.49
N ILE A 372 -7.95 7.26 2.79
CA ILE A 372 -7.12 8.18 3.55
C ILE A 372 -5.67 7.70 3.44
N LEU A 373 -4.76 8.57 2.98
CA LEU A 373 -3.33 8.27 2.99
C LEU A 373 -2.77 8.47 4.40
N PRO A 374 -1.81 7.65 4.83
CA PRO A 374 -1.22 7.77 6.14
C PRO A 374 -0.56 9.13 6.32
N SER A 375 -0.90 9.82 7.42
CA SER A 375 -0.13 10.97 7.86
C SER A 375 0.91 10.51 8.85
N PHE A 376 2.17 10.73 8.49
CA PHE A 376 3.26 10.58 9.43
C PHE A 376 3.64 11.97 9.92
N GLU A 377 3.94 12.10 11.22
CA GLU A 377 4.62 13.30 11.67
C GLU A 377 5.86 13.51 10.80
N PRO A 378 6.01 14.66 10.15
CA PRO A 378 7.26 14.98 9.47
C PRO A 378 8.35 14.84 10.53
N GLY A 379 9.30 13.95 10.29
CA GLY A 379 10.47 13.83 11.16
C GLY A 379 11.08 15.21 11.30
N THR A 380 11.91 15.41 12.30
CA THR A 380 12.61 16.64 12.72
C THR A 380 13.17 17.53 11.59
N TYR A 381 13.12 17.09 10.32
CA TYR A 381 13.60 17.80 9.15
C TYR A 381 12.74 18.99 8.69
N PHE A 382 11.43 19.03 8.99
CA PHE A 382 10.53 20.03 8.40
C PHE A 382 10.03 21.10 9.37
N GLY A 383 10.48 21.09 10.61
CA GLY A 383 10.09 22.11 11.58
C GLY A 383 8.58 22.15 11.88
N ARG A 384 8.07 23.28 12.35
CA ARG A 384 6.64 23.52 12.66
C ARG A 384 5.81 23.86 11.41
N PHE A 385 5.95 23.10 10.32
CA PHE A 385 5.17 23.36 9.11
C PHE A 385 3.81 22.68 9.17
N ALA A 386 2.82 23.33 8.58
CA ALA A 386 1.49 22.76 8.39
C ALA A 386 1.59 21.38 7.74
N VAL A 387 0.97 20.38 8.34
CA VAL A 387 0.91 19.03 7.81
C VAL A 387 -0.38 18.89 7.02
N GLY A 388 -0.27 18.55 5.75
CA GLY A 388 -1.43 18.26 4.92
C GLY A 388 -1.99 16.87 5.17
N ARG A 389 -3.29 16.71 4.96
CA ARG A 389 -3.97 15.41 4.92
C ARG A 389 -4.38 15.10 3.50
N SER A 390 -3.86 13.99 2.96
CA SER A 390 -4.17 13.58 1.59
C SER A 390 -5.13 12.40 1.54
N LEU A 391 -6.05 12.49 0.60
CA LEU A 391 -7.08 11.50 0.32
C LEU A 391 -6.94 11.07 -1.15
N LEU A 392 -7.20 9.79 -1.43
CA LEU A 392 -7.44 9.28 -2.77
C LEU A 392 -8.95 9.06 -2.91
N ILE A 393 -9.58 9.72 -3.87
CA ILE A 393 -11.02 9.67 -4.08
C ILE A 393 -11.29 9.14 -5.49
N VAL A 394 -12.09 8.09 -5.60
CA VAL A 394 -12.63 7.62 -6.88
C VAL A 394 -13.97 8.32 -7.09
N PRO A 395 -14.05 9.28 -8.04
CA PRO A 395 -15.30 9.92 -8.36
C PRO A 395 -16.22 8.96 -9.14
N GLY A 396 -17.53 9.05 -8.93
CA GLY A 396 -18.52 8.27 -9.68
C GLY A 396 -18.52 8.59 -11.19
N ASN A 397 -18.07 9.80 -11.55
CA ASN A 397 -17.91 10.25 -12.93
C ASN A 397 -16.43 10.46 -13.25
N SER A 398 -15.90 9.78 -14.26
CA SER A 398 -14.46 9.62 -14.55
C SER A 398 -13.73 10.84 -15.14
N PHE A 399 -14.34 12.01 -15.21
CA PHE A 399 -13.80 13.17 -15.96
C PHE A 399 -12.52 13.80 -15.42
N ARG A 400 -12.06 13.43 -14.19
CA ARG A 400 -10.92 14.07 -13.53
C ARG A 400 -9.93 13.07 -12.93
N ALA A 401 -9.93 11.85 -13.41
CA ALA A 401 -9.00 10.82 -12.92
C ALA A 401 -7.54 11.25 -13.08
N GLY A 402 -6.77 11.14 -12.01
CA GLY A 402 -5.33 11.45 -11.98
C GLY A 402 -5.00 12.90 -11.60
N GLU A 403 -5.97 13.81 -11.50
CA GLU A 403 -5.74 15.18 -11.07
C GLU A 403 -5.46 15.26 -9.55
N CYS A 404 -4.74 16.31 -9.16
CA CYS A 404 -4.41 16.61 -7.77
C CYS A 404 -4.94 17.98 -7.38
N TYR A 405 -5.50 18.08 -6.19
CA TYR A 405 -6.07 19.30 -5.64
C TYR A 405 -5.52 19.56 -4.24
N VAL A 406 -5.11 20.79 -3.98
CA VAL A 406 -4.64 21.25 -2.67
C VAL A 406 -5.60 22.32 -2.17
N MET A 407 -6.27 22.02 -1.06
CA MET A 407 -7.19 22.90 -0.37
C MET A 407 -6.45 23.56 0.78
N ASN A 408 -6.23 24.87 0.70
CA ASN A 408 -5.62 25.65 1.76
C ASN A 408 -6.71 26.32 2.59
N GLU A 409 -6.79 26.03 3.88
CA GLU A 409 -7.62 26.78 4.80
C GLU A 409 -7.09 28.22 4.94
N SER A 410 -7.96 29.20 4.73
CA SER A 410 -7.61 30.60 4.94
C SER A 410 -8.10 31.04 6.33
N ASN A 411 -7.23 31.68 7.12
CA ASN A 411 -7.61 32.25 8.42
C ASN A 411 -8.55 33.47 8.30
N LEU A 412 -8.69 34.04 7.09
CA LEU A 412 -9.37 35.32 6.87
C LEU A 412 -10.27 35.34 5.63
N GLY A 413 -10.51 34.21 4.97
CA GLY A 413 -11.28 34.22 3.74
C GLY A 413 -11.74 32.83 3.28
N GLU A 414 -12.26 32.77 2.07
CA GLU A 414 -12.66 31.48 1.46
C GLU A 414 -11.43 30.57 1.29
N PRO A 415 -11.60 29.24 1.47
CA PRO A 415 -10.53 28.29 1.21
C PRO A 415 -10.09 28.40 -0.26
N THR A 416 -8.78 28.42 -0.49
CA THR A 416 -8.22 28.43 -1.84
C THR A 416 -7.98 27.02 -2.32
N CYS A 417 -8.33 26.74 -3.58
CA CYS A 417 -8.11 25.47 -4.24
C CYS A 417 -7.05 25.62 -5.34
N GLU A 418 -5.95 24.92 -5.20
CA GLU A 418 -4.92 24.84 -6.24
C GLU A 418 -5.05 23.48 -6.95
N ARG A 419 -5.03 23.49 -8.30
CA ARG A 419 -5.18 22.29 -9.12
C ARG A 419 -3.90 22.01 -9.87
N PHE A 420 -3.50 20.75 -9.87
CA PHE A 420 -2.39 20.21 -10.64
C PHE A 420 -2.93 19.12 -11.59
N SER A 421 -2.44 19.07 -12.81
CA SER A 421 -2.85 18.05 -13.79
C SER A 421 -2.24 16.67 -13.47
N SER A 422 -1.21 16.63 -12.63
CA SER A 422 -0.59 15.41 -12.11
C SER A 422 0.11 15.68 -10.77
N GLU A 423 0.35 14.63 -9.99
CA GLU A 423 1.11 14.73 -8.74
C GLU A 423 2.56 15.19 -8.96
N GLU A 424 3.12 14.93 -10.14
CA GLU A 424 4.51 15.30 -10.47
C GLU A 424 4.70 16.80 -10.68
N GLU A 425 3.64 17.53 -11.02
CA GLU A 425 3.67 19.00 -11.11
C GLU A 425 3.76 19.68 -9.75
N MET A 426 3.34 18.98 -8.69
CA MET A 426 3.45 19.48 -7.32
C MET A 426 4.92 19.46 -6.87
N PRO A 427 5.41 20.53 -6.21
CA PRO A 427 6.75 20.56 -5.64
C PRO A 427 7.04 19.33 -4.77
N GLU A 428 8.22 18.75 -4.92
CA GLU A 428 8.57 17.51 -4.20
C GLU A 428 8.47 17.64 -2.68
N ILE A 429 8.88 18.81 -2.16
CA ILE A 429 8.82 19.11 -0.73
C ILE A 429 7.37 19.04 -0.22
N ASP A 430 6.43 19.53 -1.01
CA ASP A 430 5.01 19.55 -0.65
C ASP A 430 4.40 18.14 -0.72
N ARG A 431 4.84 17.33 -1.67
CA ARG A 431 4.43 15.90 -1.70
C ARG A 431 4.84 15.15 -0.43
N TYR A 432 6.01 15.44 0.13
CA TYR A 432 6.41 14.89 1.45
C TYR A 432 5.60 15.49 2.60
N ARG A 433 5.37 16.80 2.60
CA ARG A 433 4.57 17.49 3.64
C ARG A 433 3.12 17.01 3.67
N PHE A 434 2.58 16.65 2.53
CA PHE A 434 1.20 16.19 2.38
C PHE A 434 1.03 14.67 2.56
N GLY A 435 2.10 13.94 2.84
CA GLY A 435 2.06 12.49 3.00
C GLY A 435 1.82 11.72 1.70
N LEU A 436 2.01 12.39 0.54
CA LEU A 436 1.96 11.74 -0.77
C LEU A 436 3.21 10.89 -1.02
N LEU A 437 4.33 11.31 -0.47
CA LEU A 437 5.58 10.54 -0.46
C LEU A 437 6.04 10.33 0.97
N PHE A 438 6.49 9.15 1.30
CA PHE A 438 7.05 8.83 2.60
C PHE A 438 8.57 8.96 2.54
N GLN A 439 9.17 9.60 3.55
CA GLN A 439 10.62 9.66 3.64
C GLN A 439 11.18 8.26 3.91
N VAL A 440 12.07 7.83 3.04
CA VAL A 440 12.95 6.72 3.34
C VAL A 440 14.04 7.25 4.26
N HIS A 441 14.04 6.85 5.54
CA HIS A 441 15.21 7.01 6.37
C HIS A 441 16.32 6.09 5.81
N THR A 442 17.06 6.58 4.83
CA THR A 442 18.41 6.10 4.62
C THR A 442 19.19 6.58 5.84
N PRO A 443 19.84 5.70 6.61
CA PRO A 443 20.82 6.13 7.57
C PRO A 443 21.96 6.76 6.75
N THR A 444 21.91 8.05 6.56
CA THR A 444 23.05 8.83 6.09
C THR A 444 24.09 8.68 7.19
N ARG A 445 25.08 7.84 6.97
CA ARG A 445 26.34 7.89 7.68
C ARG A 445 26.98 9.23 7.28
N TYR A 446 26.53 10.32 7.88
CA TYR A 446 27.32 11.53 7.94
C TYR A 446 28.53 11.20 8.83
N ARG A 447 29.63 10.80 8.20
CA ARG A 447 30.94 10.94 8.81
C ARG A 447 31.17 12.45 8.93
N TYR A 448 30.95 12.98 10.12
CA TYR A 448 31.64 14.20 10.50
C TYR A 448 33.15 13.92 10.34
N ARG A 449 33.76 14.48 9.31
CA ARG A 449 35.20 14.71 9.32
C ARG A 449 35.39 15.95 10.20
N GLY A 450 35.92 15.73 11.41
CA GLY A 450 36.51 16.78 12.24
C GLY A 450 37.78 17.32 11.60
#